data_eb8fed731e7cbcf12f71e21931670f9a
#
_entry.id   eb8fed731e7cbcf12f71e21931670f9a
#
_cell.length_a   1.000
_cell.length_b   1.000
_cell.length_c   1.000
_cell.angle_alpha   90.00
_cell.angle_beta   90.00
_cell.angle_gamma   90.00
#
_symmetry.space_group_name_H-M   'P 1'
#
loop_
_entity.id
_entity.type
_entity.pdbx_description
1 polymer ?
#
loop_
_entity_poly.entity_id
_entity_poly.type
_entity_poly.pdbx_seq_one_letter_code
_entity_poly.pdbx_strand_id
1 'polypeptide(L)'
;MPKTHFLLAALFVSSLGSSAFAQAPLPAPVPPPPDEQGAPLPAPPQVAQSYPPQELDRIVSPIALYPDSLLGQVLTAATFSPEIPEAARWADQHHYVPAAQLPAAIAADSLPWQPSVQALLPFPQVLDMMASDMPWTEEIGAAFLASPDQVMDAVQRMRQSAYNYGYLRSNAQVVVRRGPFIEILPVDPAFVVVPYYNPAVVFVAPRPGFVVAGAIRFGYGVRLGVAFAPWGWGTTRFGWGEHVLIVNNAPWHRTWVNRAIYVHPFAAVPRYAAPRAGVRAVPRPAAEAHAVHPRSEHERESERNGRGHEEEHRR
;
A
#
# COMPACT_ATOMS: atom_id res chain seq x y z
N MET A 1 18.89 -9.27 69.78
CA MET A 1 19.62 -10.16 70.72
C MET A 1 19.26 -11.61 70.43
N PRO A 2 20.16 -12.63 70.62
CA PRO A 2 21.61 -12.60 70.38
C PRO A 2 21.99 -13.56 69.28
N LYS A 3 23.06 -13.34 68.54
CA LYS A 3 24.42 -13.94 68.58
C LYS A 3 24.47 -15.44 68.89
N THR A 4 25.01 -16.27 67.97
CA THR A 4 25.99 -17.31 68.33
C THR A 4 26.90 -17.63 67.14
N HIS A 5 28.18 -17.44 67.42
CA HIS A 5 29.35 -17.90 66.68
C HIS A 5 29.56 -19.37 66.92
N PHE A 6 30.08 -20.14 65.92
CA PHE A 6 30.88 -21.34 66.21
C PHE A 6 32.06 -21.42 65.22
N LEU A 7 33.26 -21.29 65.82
CA LEU A 7 34.56 -21.63 65.34
C LEU A 7 34.84 -23.11 65.67
N LEU A 8 35.55 -23.86 64.86
CA LEU A 8 36.52 -24.89 65.20
C LEU A 8 37.05 -25.47 63.87
N ALA A 9 38.23 -25.38 63.57
CA ALA A 9 39.53 -25.89 64.08
C ALA A 9 40.08 -26.95 63.13
N ALA A 10 41.30 -26.70 62.77
CA ALA A 10 42.22 -27.38 61.89
C ALA A 10 42.53 -28.84 62.25
N LEU A 11 42.85 -29.64 61.25
CA LEU A 11 43.71 -30.79 61.43
C LEU A 11 44.65 -30.95 60.21
N PHE A 12 45.91 -30.70 60.46
CA PHE A 12 47.07 -31.01 59.59
C PHE A 12 47.30 -32.55 59.64
N VAL A 13 47.37 -33.16 58.47
CA VAL A 13 48.05 -34.45 58.36
C VAL A 13 48.98 -34.39 57.17
N SER A 14 50.26 -34.35 57.49
CA SER A 14 51.38 -34.49 56.55
C SER A 14 51.55 -35.98 56.21
N SER A 15 51.54 -36.35 54.95
CA SER A 15 52.12 -37.56 54.46
C SER A 15 52.99 -37.36 53.28
N LEU A 16 54.29 -37.60 53.46
CA LEU A 16 55.25 -37.70 52.38
C LEU A 16 54.91 -38.96 51.55
N GLY A 17 54.94 -38.79 50.22
CA GLY A 17 54.78 -39.96 49.34
C GLY A 17 55.17 -39.64 47.89
N SER A 18 56.39 -39.97 47.52
CA SER A 18 56.92 -40.45 46.25
C SER A 18 56.60 -39.67 44.97
N SER A 19 57.62 -38.95 44.48
CA SER A 19 57.71 -38.42 43.13
C SER A 19 57.72 -39.52 42.07
N ALA A 20 56.59 -39.71 41.39
CA ALA A 20 56.59 -40.43 40.13
C ALA A 20 56.60 -39.37 39.01
N PHE A 21 57.69 -39.34 38.25
CA PHE A 21 57.74 -38.54 37.01
C PHE A 21 56.75 -39.13 36.00
N ALA A 22 55.57 -38.61 35.96
CA ALA A 22 54.62 -38.88 34.87
C ALA A 22 55.04 -37.98 33.70
N GLN A 23 55.49 -38.60 32.60
CA GLN A 23 55.64 -37.92 31.31
C GLN A 23 54.31 -37.29 30.91
N ALA A 24 54.31 -35.98 30.70
CA ALA A 24 53.17 -35.25 30.14
C ALA A 24 52.83 -35.87 28.77
N PRO A 25 51.56 -36.21 28.50
CA PRO A 25 51.17 -36.63 27.17
C PRO A 25 51.43 -35.46 26.17
N LEU A 26 51.98 -35.81 25.00
CA LEU A 26 52.15 -34.86 23.89
C LEU A 26 50.83 -34.18 23.61
N PRO A 27 50.79 -32.87 23.38
CA PRO A 27 49.57 -32.19 23.01
C PRO A 27 49.01 -32.82 21.73
N ALA A 28 47.73 -33.15 21.77
CA ALA A 28 47.01 -33.62 20.59
C ALA A 28 47.16 -32.58 19.44
N PRO A 29 47.29 -33.03 18.19
CA PRO A 29 47.33 -32.09 17.06
C PRO A 29 46.10 -31.19 17.11
N VAL A 30 46.34 -29.88 17.08
CA VAL A 30 45.30 -28.87 17.00
C VAL A 30 44.55 -29.14 15.70
N PRO A 31 43.21 -29.35 15.74
CA PRO A 31 42.42 -29.48 14.50
C PRO A 31 42.68 -28.24 13.66
N PRO A 32 42.77 -28.37 12.31
CA PRO A 32 42.87 -27.23 11.44
C PRO A 32 41.70 -26.30 11.73
N PRO A 33 41.88 -24.96 11.64
CA PRO A 33 40.79 -24.02 11.78
C PRO A 33 39.69 -24.43 10.80
N PRO A 34 38.39 -24.39 11.20
CA PRO A 34 37.31 -24.67 10.27
C PRO A 34 37.54 -23.78 9.06
N ASP A 35 37.60 -24.42 7.88
CA ASP A 35 37.72 -23.72 6.62
C ASP A 35 36.79 -22.50 6.69
N GLU A 36 37.32 -21.32 6.49
CA GLU A 36 36.56 -20.10 6.21
C GLU A 36 35.80 -20.34 4.90
N GLN A 37 34.83 -21.24 4.96
CA GLN A 37 33.80 -21.32 3.95
C GLN A 37 33.04 -20.00 4.06
N GLY A 38 33.38 -19.14 3.12
CA GLY A 38 33.12 -17.74 3.09
C GLY A 38 31.81 -17.36 3.74
N ALA A 39 31.88 -16.49 4.75
CA ALA A 39 30.72 -15.71 5.14
C ALA A 39 30.07 -15.22 3.86
N PRO A 40 28.75 -15.40 3.68
CA PRO A 40 28.08 -14.89 2.47
C PRO A 40 28.51 -13.46 2.28
N LEU A 41 29.10 -13.16 1.12
CA LEU A 41 29.48 -11.80 0.77
C LEU A 41 28.29 -10.90 1.14
N PRO A 42 28.51 -9.78 1.85
CA PRO A 42 27.44 -8.85 2.13
C PRO A 42 26.76 -8.56 0.80
N ALA A 43 25.43 -8.75 0.75
CA ALA A 43 24.65 -8.48 -0.44
C ALA A 43 25.06 -7.08 -0.94
N PRO A 44 25.32 -6.90 -2.25
CA PRO A 44 25.70 -5.59 -2.77
C PRO A 44 24.66 -4.58 -2.27
N PRO A 45 25.08 -3.36 -1.86
CA PRO A 45 24.18 -2.35 -1.38
C PRO A 45 23.07 -2.24 -2.43
N GLN A 46 21.84 -2.51 -2.04
CA GLN A 46 20.69 -2.32 -2.91
C GLN A 46 20.74 -0.84 -3.28
N VAL A 47 21.04 -0.57 -4.54
CA VAL A 47 20.98 0.79 -5.08
C VAL A 47 19.57 1.25 -4.79
N ALA A 48 19.44 2.26 -3.92
CA ALA A 48 18.15 2.86 -3.61
C ALA A 48 17.50 3.17 -4.96
N GLN A 49 16.32 2.61 -5.21
CA GLN A 49 15.62 2.84 -6.47
C GLN A 49 15.31 4.33 -6.51
N SER A 50 16.07 5.06 -7.31
CA SER A 50 15.80 6.47 -7.54
C SER A 50 14.70 6.55 -8.58
N TYR A 51 13.55 7.00 -8.15
CA TYR A 51 12.42 7.27 -9.05
C TYR A 51 12.59 8.66 -9.67
N PRO A 52 12.51 8.79 -11.00
CA PRO A 52 12.43 10.11 -11.62
C PRO A 52 11.19 10.87 -11.11
N PRO A 53 11.24 12.21 -10.97
CA PRO A 53 10.11 12.99 -10.47
C PRO A 53 8.78 12.73 -11.19
N GLN A 54 8.80 12.57 -12.51
CA GLN A 54 7.61 12.27 -13.31
C GLN A 54 7.01 10.90 -13.01
N GLU A 55 7.85 9.93 -12.67
CA GLU A 55 7.39 8.61 -12.27
C GLU A 55 6.74 8.65 -10.89
N LEU A 56 7.32 9.39 -9.95
CA LEU A 56 6.70 9.63 -8.65
C LEU A 56 5.36 10.35 -8.79
N ASP A 57 5.27 11.36 -9.68
CA ASP A 57 4.02 12.04 -9.96
C ASP A 57 2.95 11.08 -10.48
N ARG A 58 3.33 10.15 -11.37
CA ARG A 58 2.44 9.08 -11.85
C ARG A 58 1.97 8.17 -10.71
N ILE A 59 2.92 7.70 -9.90
CA ILE A 59 2.65 6.75 -8.81
C ILE A 59 1.72 7.39 -7.75
N VAL A 60 1.94 8.65 -7.36
CA VAL A 60 1.11 9.30 -6.34
C VAL A 60 -0.22 9.81 -6.88
N SER A 61 -0.38 9.94 -8.20
CA SER A 61 -1.54 10.59 -8.80
C SER A 61 -2.90 10.02 -8.37
N PRO A 62 -3.09 8.71 -8.11
CA PRO A 62 -4.37 8.18 -7.67
C PRO A 62 -4.79 8.62 -6.26
N ILE A 63 -3.83 9.00 -5.42
CA ILE A 63 -4.06 9.30 -4.00
C ILE A 63 -3.66 10.72 -3.58
N ALA A 64 -3.01 11.48 -4.44
CA ALA A 64 -2.45 12.81 -4.11
C ALA A 64 -3.48 13.80 -3.54
N LEU A 65 -4.74 13.68 -3.94
CA LEU A 65 -5.83 14.56 -3.48
C LEU A 65 -6.62 14.00 -2.29
N TYR A 66 -6.17 12.94 -1.69
CA TYR A 66 -6.77 12.44 -0.45
C TYR A 66 -6.53 13.42 0.70
N PRO A 67 -7.46 13.54 1.67
CA PRO A 67 -7.20 14.25 2.92
C PRO A 67 -5.93 13.73 3.60
N ASP A 68 -5.17 14.61 4.22
CA ASP A 68 -3.84 14.28 4.76
C ASP A 68 -3.84 13.07 5.69
N SER A 69 -4.84 12.94 6.56
CA SER A 69 -4.95 11.80 7.46
C SER A 69 -5.14 10.47 6.70
N LEU A 70 -5.97 10.46 5.66
CA LEU A 70 -6.20 9.26 4.85
C LEU A 70 -4.98 8.94 3.98
N LEU A 71 -4.38 9.97 3.35
CA LEU A 71 -3.16 9.80 2.57
C LEU A 71 -2.05 9.15 3.40
N GLY A 72 -1.85 9.62 4.63
CA GLY A 72 -0.86 9.04 5.54
C GLY A 72 -1.11 7.57 5.83
N GLN A 73 -2.37 7.18 6.08
CA GLN A 73 -2.73 5.78 6.30
C GLN A 73 -2.52 4.93 5.04
N VAL A 74 -2.86 5.44 3.87
CA VAL A 74 -2.64 4.71 2.60
C VAL A 74 -1.16 4.50 2.32
N LEU A 75 -0.33 5.53 2.48
CA LEU A 75 1.11 5.42 2.27
C LEU A 75 1.76 4.43 3.23
N THR A 76 1.36 4.45 4.51
CA THR A 76 1.89 3.50 5.49
C THR A 76 1.39 2.08 5.24
N ALA A 77 0.10 1.89 4.92
CA ALA A 77 -0.46 0.59 4.60
C ALA A 77 0.17 -0.03 3.34
N ALA A 78 0.46 0.77 2.31
CA ALA A 78 1.10 0.31 1.09
C ALA A 78 2.48 -0.31 1.33
N THR A 79 3.19 0.09 2.40
CA THR A 79 4.45 -0.55 2.78
C THR A 79 4.28 -1.99 3.28
N PHE A 80 3.05 -2.42 3.50
CA PHE A 80 2.63 -3.75 3.92
C PHE A 80 1.71 -4.39 2.88
N SER A 81 2.01 -4.16 1.61
CA SER A 81 1.21 -4.58 0.46
C SER A 81 0.72 -6.04 0.50
N PRO A 82 1.48 -7.04 1.00
CA PRO A 82 1.00 -8.42 1.06
C PRO A 82 -0.27 -8.63 1.89
N GLU A 83 -0.56 -7.72 2.84
CA GLU A 83 -1.74 -7.81 3.70
C GLU A 83 -3.01 -7.25 3.04
N ILE A 84 -2.86 -6.38 2.04
CA ILE A 84 -3.95 -5.62 1.43
C ILE A 84 -5.04 -6.51 0.83
N PRO A 85 -4.74 -7.59 0.05
CA PRO A 85 -5.78 -8.40 -0.55
C PRO A 85 -6.69 -9.11 0.47
N GLU A 86 -6.12 -9.52 1.61
CA GLU A 86 -6.92 -10.15 2.66
C GLU A 86 -7.72 -9.13 3.44
N ALA A 87 -7.13 -7.97 3.72
CA ALA A 87 -7.82 -6.86 4.37
C ALA A 87 -8.99 -6.34 3.52
N ALA A 88 -8.84 -6.26 2.20
CA ALA A 88 -9.91 -5.88 1.29
C ALA A 88 -11.07 -6.88 1.33
N ARG A 89 -10.78 -8.18 1.29
CA ARG A 89 -11.81 -9.22 1.40
C ARG A 89 -12.55 -9.18 2.73
N TRP A 90 -11.83 -8.97 3.82
CA TRP A 90 -12.46 -8.84 5.14
C TRP A 90 -13.34 -7.60 5.22
N ALA A 91 -12.86 -6.46 4.72
CA ALA A 91 -13.61 -5.21 4.70
C ALA A 91 -14.89 -5.32 3.86
N ASP A 92 -14.84 -6.00 2.71
CA ASP A 92 -16.02 -6.27 1.87
C ASP A 92 -17.03 -7.15 2.61
N GLN A 93 -16.60 -8.21 3.30
CA GLN A 93 -17.47 -9.06 4.11
C GLN A 93 -18.12 -8.32 5.28
N HIS A 94 -17.49 -7.25 5.78
CA HIS A 94 -17.96 -6.45 6.91
C HIS A 94 -18.48 -5.06 6.52
N HIS A 95 -18.70 -4.79 5.23
CA HIS A 95 -19.13 -3.47 4.74
C HIS A 95 -20.47 -2.98 5.34
N TYR A 96 -21.30 -3.90 5.84
CA TYR A 96 -22.56 -3.60 6.52
C TYR A 96 -22.38 -3.23 7.99
N VAL A 97 -21.19 -3.46 8.58
CA VAL A 97 -20.91 -3.16 9.99
C VAL A 97 -20.68 -1.65 10.14
N PRO A 98 -21.44 -0.96 11.01
CA PRO A 98 -21.18 0.45 11.27
C PRO A 98 -19.74 0.70 11.73
N ALA A 99 -19.12 1.77 11.25
CA ALA A 99 -17.72 2.09 11.57
C ALA A 99 -17.44 2.11 13.10
N ALA A 100 -18.39 2.54 13.92
CA ALA A 100 -18.27 2.53 15.37
C ALA A 100 -18.15 1.12 15.98
N GLN A 101 -18.61 0.09 15.30
CA GLN A 101 -18.60 -1.32 15.75
C GLN A 101 -17.41 -2.11 15.14
N LEU A 102 -16.80 -1.62 14.07
CA LEU A 102 -15.66 -2.29 13.43
C LEU A 102 -14.50 -2.57 14.40
N PRO A 103 -14.11 -1.69 15.35
CA PRO A 103 -13.05 -2.01 16.30
C PRO A 103 -13.30 -3.28 17.12
N ALA A 104 -14.57 -3.53 17.48
CA ALA A 104 -14.95 -4.75 18.18
C ALA A 104 -14.85 -5.99 17.27
N ALA A 105 -15.25 -5.88 16.02
CA ALA A 105 -15.09 -6.95 15.03
C ALA A 105 -13.61 -7.26 14.75
N ILE A 106 -12.78 -6.24 14.57
CA ILE A 106 -11.31 -6.37 14.39
C ILE A 106 -10.70 -7.13 15.57
N ALA A 107 -11.09 -6.76 16.80
CA ALA A 107 -10.59 -7.42 18.00
C ALA A 107 -11.09 -8.86 18.14
N ALA A 108 -12.35 -9.13 17.78
CA ALA A 108 -12.93 -10.47 17.84
C ALA A 108 -12.24 -11.43 16.86
N ASP A 109 -11.93 -10.97 15.67
CA ASP A 109 -11.26 -11.77 14.63
C ASP A 109 -9.74 -11.85 14.82
N SER A 110 -9.19 -11.08 15.80
CA SER A 110 -7.75 -11.08 16.11
C SER A 110 -6.88 -10.90 14.88
N LEU A 111 -7.23 -9.92 14.04
CA LEU A 111 -6.60 -9.72 12.73
C LEU A 111 -5.08 -9.49 12.86
N PRO A 112 -4.26 -10.26 12.11
CA PRO A 112 -2.80 -10.24 12.25
C PRO A 112 -2.13 -9.06 11.54
N TRP A 113 -2.93 -8.22 10.83
CA TRP A 113 -2.40 -7.17 9.98
C TRP A 113 -1.87 -5.97 10.76
N GLN A 114 -1.02 -5.23 10.08
CA GLN A 114 -0.47 -3.99 10.63
C GLN A 114 -1.56 -2.97 10.98
N PRO A 115 -1.33 -2.16 12.03
CA PRO A 115 -2.28 -1.11 12.40
C PRO A 115 -2.66 -0.17 11.27
N SER A 116 -1.72 0.17 10.37
CA SER A 116 -2.00 1.01 9.21
C SER A 116 -2.92 0.35 8.18
N VAL A 117 -2.83 -0.97 8.01
CA VAL A 117 -3.74 -1.74 7.16
C VAL A 117 -5.11 -1.83 7.83
N GLN A 118 -5.15 -2.16 9.12
CA GLN A 118 -6.40 -2.19 9.90
C GLN A 118 -7.08 -0.81 9.95
N ALA A 119 -6.31 0.28 9.93
CA ALA A 119 -6.85 1.64 9.87
C ALA A 119 -7.68 1.91 8.61
N LEU A 120 -7.44 1.16 7.53
CA LEU A 120 -8.17 1.30 6.26
C LEU A 120 -9.45 0.44 6.18
N LEU A 121 -9.70 -0.45 7.14
CA LEU A 121 -10.90 -1.32 7.12
C LEU A 121 -12.23 -0.57 7.05
N PRO A 122 -12.39 0.65 7.62
CA PRO A 122 -13.57 1.46 7.41
C PRO A 122 -13.74 2.03 5.99
N PHE A 123 -12.75 1.83 5.11
CA PHE A 123 -12.70 2.36 3.75
C PHE A 123 -12.51 1.21 2.72
N PRO A 124 -13.49 0.29 2.58
CA PRO A 124 -13.36 -0.87 1.69
C PRO A 124 -12.99 -0.43 0.26
N GLN A 125 -13.54 0.66 -0.24
CA GLN A 125 -13.23 1.17 -1.58
C GLN A 125 -11.76 1.57 -1.77
N VAL A 126 -11.06 1.98 -0.70
CA VAL A 126 -9.62 2.27 -0.76
C VAL A 126 -8.82 0.98 -0.79
N LEU A 127 -9.19 0.02 0.04
CA LEU A 127 -8.58 -1.31 0.05
C LEU A 127 -8.81 -2.05 -1.27
N ASP A 128 -10.01 -1.94 -1.86
CA ASP A 128 -10.32 -2.53 -3.18
C ASP A 128 -9.48 -1.91 -4.28
N MET A 129 -9.31 -0.58 -4.28
CA MET A 129 -8.43 0.10 -5.22
C MET A 129 -6.99 -0.43 -5.09
N MET A 130 -6.47 -0.54 -3.87
CA MET A 130 -5.13 -1.06 -3.59
C MET A 130 -4.99 -2.54 -3.98
N ALA A 131 -5.99 -3.37 -3.67
CA ALA A 131 -5.98 -4.80 -3.98
C ALA A 131 -6.15 -5.09 -5.47
N SER A 132 -6.91 -4.26 -6.20
CA SER A 132 -7.13 -4.43 -7.64
C SER A 132 -5.91 -4.08 -8.48
N ASP A 133 -5.00 -3.23 -7.97
CA ASP A 133 -3.74 -2.86 -8.61
C ASP A 133 -2.56 -3.09 -7.65
N MET A 134 -2.30 -4.37 -7.38
CA MET A 134 -1.19 -4.76 -6.50
C MET A 134 0.17 -4.27 -6.99
N PRO A 135 0.49 -4.28 -8.31
CA PRO A 135 1.73 -3.69 -8.79
C PRO A 135 1.90 -2.22 -8.40
N TRP A 136 0.85 -1.41 -8.53
CA TRP A 136 0.86 -0.03 -8.08
C TRP A 136 1.01 0.09 -6.55
N THR A 137 0.28 -0.75 -5.79
CA THR A 137 0.35 -0.75 -4.33
C THR A 137 1.75 -1.09 -3.81
N GLU A 138 2.41 -2.06 -4.43
CA GLU A 138 3.80 -2.42 -4.11
C GLU A 138 4.77 -1.31 -4.49
N GLU A 139 4.56 -0.69 -5.64
CA GLU A 139 5.41 0.39 -6.16
C GLU A 139 5.35 1.63 -5.26
N ILE A 140 4.17 2.11 -4.87
CA ILE A 140 4.03 3.27 -3.98
C ILE A 140 4.57 2.97 -2.58
N GLY A 141 4.37 1.76 -2.06
CA GLY A 141 4.94 1.32 -0.79
C GLY A 141 6.47 1.30 -0.81
N ALA A 142 7.06 0.75 -1.88
CA ALA A 142 8.50 0.71 -2.07
C ALA A 142 9.09 2.12 -2.24
N ALA A 143 8.44 2.99 -3.04
CA ALA A 143 8.86 4.37 -3.23
C ALA A 143 8.84 5.16 -1.92
N PHE A 144 7.79 5.00 -1.12
CA PHE A 144 7.66 5.66 0.18
C PHE A 144 8.70 5.18 1.20
N LEU A 145 9.10 3.91 1.16
CA LEU A 145 10.18 3.38 2.00
C LEU A 145 11.56 3.87 1.56
N ALA A 146 11.77 3.97 0.25
CA ALA A 146 13.06 4.35 -0.30
C ALA A 146 13.34 5.86 -0.16
N SER A 147 12.33 6.69 -0.40
CA SER A 147 12.47 8.15 -0.49
C SER A 147 11.17 8.85 -0.08
N PRO A 148 10.79 8.85 1.21
CA PRO A 148 9.55 9.46 1.68
C PRO A 148 9.46 10.95 1.36
N ASP A 149 10.59 11.66 1.39
CA ASP A 149 10.74 13.06 1.01
C ASP A 149 10.30 13.31 -0.44
N GLN A 150 10.82 12.52 -1.37
CA GLN A 150 10.50 12.67 -2.79
C GLN A 150 9.04 12.30 -3.10
N VAL A 151 8.47 11.31 -2.39
CA VAL A 151 7.04 10.97 -2.50
C VAL A 151 6.18 12.13 -2.00
N MET A 152 6.54 12.74 -0.87
CA MET A 152 5.82 13.89 -0.32
C MET A 152 5.91 15.10 -1.25
N ASP A 153 7.07 15.35 -1.84
CA ASP A 153 7.26 16.40 -2.86
C ASP A 153 6.39 16.14 -4.10
N ALA A 154 6.30 14.89 -4.56
CA ALA A 154 5.44 14.52 -5.67
C ALA A 154 3.97 14.80 -5.35
N VAL A 155 3.50 14.44 -4.16
CA VAL A 155 2.14 14.77 -3.71
C VAL A 155 1.91 16.28 -3.76
N GLN A 156 2.86 17.09 -3.30
CA GLN A 156 2.72 18.56 -3.32
C GLN A 156 2.71 19.10 -4.74
N ARG A 157 3.52 18.58 -5.67
CA ARG A 157 3.48 18.97 -7.09
C ARG A 157 2.11 18.69 -7.72
N MET A 158 1.53 17.49 -7.44
CA MET A 158 0.22 17.12 -7.94
C MET A 158 -0.89 18.01 -7.35
N ARG A 159 -0.85 18.25 -6.04
CA ARG A 159 -1.79 19.18 -5.38
C ARG A 159 -1.69 20.60 -5.96
N GLN A 160 -0.47 21.09 -6.17
CA GLN A 160 -0.26 22.41 -6.76
C GLN A 160 -0.82 22.50 -8.17
N SER A 161 -0.64 21.45 -9.00
CA SER A 161 -1.21 21.38 -10.35
C SER A 161 -2.74 21.41 -10.30
N ALA A 162 -3.37 20.55 -9.50
CA ALA A 162 -4.82 20.52 -9.36
C ALA A 162 -5.39 21.85 -8.83
N TYR A 163 -4.69 22.49 -7.90
CA TYR A 163 -5.07 23.80 -7.36
C TYR A 163 -4.97 24.90 -8.42
N ASN A 164 -3.86 24.97 -9.14
CA ASN A 164 -3.63 25.99 -10.18
C ASN A 164 -4.63 25.87 -11.32
N TYR A 165 -5.00 24.64 -11.69
CA TYR A 165 -6.01 24.39 -12.72
C TYR A 165 -7.45 24.58 -12.23
N GLY A 166 -7.63 24.86 -10.94
CA GLY A 166 -8.93 25.14 -10.35
C GLY A 166 -9.76 23.94 -9.96
N TYR A 167 -9.23 22.72 -10.11
CA TYR A 167 -9.91 21.49 -9.72
C TYR A 167 -9.94 21.31 -8.19
N LEU A 168 -8.82 21.59 -7.50
CA LEU A 168 -8.72 21.44 -6.05
C LEU A 168 -9.20 22.72 -5.36
N ARG A 169 -10.32 22.63 -4.65
CA ARG A 169 -10.96 23.72 -3.91
C ARG A 169 -11.55 23.22 -2.61
N SER A 170 -11.63 24.10 -1.62
CA SER A 170 -12.43 23.83 -0.41
C SER A 170 -13.91 23.67 -0.75
N ASN A 171 -14.59 22.81 -0.01
CA ASN A 171 -16.03 22.55 -0.15
C ASN A 171 -16.65 22.22 1.22
N ALA A 172 -17.87 21.70 1.25
CA ALA A 172 -18.56 21.34 2.51
C ALA A 172 -17.92 20.16 3.27
N GLN A 173 -17.01 19.40 2.65
CA GLN A 173 -16.42 18.18 3.21
C GLN A 173 -14.94 18.33 3.53
N VAL A 174 -14.21 19.13 2.73
CA VAL A 174 -12.77 19.32 2.91
C VAL A 174 -12.40 20.81 2.86
N VAL A 175 -11.42 21.17 3.67
CA VAL A 175 -10.73 22.46 3.66
C VAL A 175 -9.40 22.27 2.94
N VAL A 176 -9.21 22.97 1.85
CA VAL A 176 -7.92 23.09 1.17
C VAL A 176 -7.22 24.32 1.73
N ARG A 177 -6.22 24.09 2.57
CA ARG A 177 -5.40 25.16 3.16
C ARG A 177 -4.18 25.37 2.29
N ARG A 178 -4.01 26.60 1.85
CA ARG A 178 -2.84 27.02 1.06
C ARG A 178 -1.86 27.79 1.95
N GLY A 179 -0.64 27.33 1.98
CA GLY A 179 0.51 27.95 2.62
C GLY A 179 1.78 27.67 1.80
N PRO A 180 2.92 27.43 2.44
CA PRO A 180 4.10 26.87 1.78
C PRO A 180 3.81 25.52 1.14
N PHE A 181 2.90 24.77 1.72
CA PHE A 181 2.39 23.49 1.26
C PHE A 181 0.87 23.52 1.17
N ILE A 182 0.30 22.63 0.35
CA ILE A 182 -1.15 22.46 0.24
C ILE A 182 -1.56 21.32 1.13
N GLU A 183 -2.38 21.63 2.14
CA GLU A 183 -2.98 20.65 3.04
C GLU A 183 -4.44 20.42 2.66
N ILE A 184 -4.90 19.19 2.70
CA ILE A 184 -6.29 18.82 2.50
C ILE A 184 -6.80 18.20 3.79
N LEU A 185 -7.65 18.94 4.49
CA LEU A 185 -8.14 18.58 5.81
C LEU A 185 -9.65 18.33 5.75
N PRO A 186 -10.19 17.35 6.47
CA PRO A 186 -11.65 17.24 6.61
C PRO A 186 -12.20 18.44 7.36
N VAL A 187 -13.41 18.90 7.01
CA VAL A 187 -14.11 19.98 7.75
C VAL A 187 -14.44 19.53 9.17
N ASP A 188 -14.90 18.30 9.35
CA ASP A 188 -15.04 17.63 10.65
C ASP A 188 -13.91 16.60 10.79
N PRO A 189 -12.95 16.80 11.71
CA PRO A 189 -11.83 15.88 11.90
C PRO A 189 -12.23 14.41 12.20
N ALA A 190 -13.44 14.21 12.74
CA ALA A 190 -13.96 12.87 13.00
C ALA A 190 -14.61 12.22 11.78
N PHE A 191 -14.72 12.94 10.66
CA PHE A 191 -15.43 12.49 9.48
C PHE A 191 -14.54 12.54 8.25
N VAL A 192 -14.08 11.41 7.81
CA VAL A 192 -13.13 11.29 6.69
C VAL A 192 -13.88 10.90 5.42
N VAL A 193 -13.60 11.63 4.35
CA VAL A 193 -14.18 11.38 3.02
C VAL A 193 -13.10 10.92 2.07
N VAL A 194 -13.48 10.04 1.13
CA VAL A 194 -12.61 9.59 0.04
C VAL A 194 -12.98 10.37 -1.22
N PRO A 195 -12.06 11.13 -1.82
CA PRO A 195 -12.29 11.77 -3.11
C PRO A 195 -12.15 10.76 -4.25
N TYR A 196 -13.02 10.89 -5.25
CA TYR A 196 -12.95 10.16 -6.51
C TYR A 196 -12.65 11.14 -7.63
N TYR A 197 -11.63 10.89 -8.40
CA TYR A 197 -11.23 11.72 -9.53
C TYR A 197 -10.46 10.90 -10.57
N ASN A 198 -10.42 11.44 -11.78
CA ASN A 198 -9.57 10.88 -12.82
C ASN A 198 -8.25 11.66 -12.86
N PRO A 199 -7.10 11.03 -12.55
CA PRO A 199 -5.80 11.69 -12.60
C PRO A 199 -5.48 12.32 -13.95
N ALA A 200 -5.88 11.68 -15.06
CA ALA A 200 -5.65 12.21 -16.40
C ALA A 200 -6.45 13.51 -16.70
N VAL A 201 -7.38 13.86 -15.82
CA VAL A 201 -8.18 15.09 -15.95
C VAL A 201 -7.72 16.17 -14.98
N VAL A 202 -7.64 15.83 -13.68
CA VAL A 202 -7.48 16.84 -12.62
C VAL A 202 -6.06 17.42 -12.54
N PHE A 203 -5.08 16.75 -13.13
CA PHE A 203 -3.69 17.21 -13.17
C PHE A 203 -3.26 17.79 -14.51
N VAL A 204 -4.21 17.95 -15.42
CA VAL A 204 -3.99 18.54 -16.75
C VAL A 204 -4.73 19.87 -16.85
N ALA A 205 -4.11 20.84 -17.53
CA ALA A 205 -4.74 22.14 -17.76
C ALA A 205 -6.08 21.96 -18.50
N PRO A 206 -7.18 22.55 -17.98
CA PRO A 206 -8.48 22.44 -18.63
C PRO A 206 -8.44 23.19 -19.96
N ARG A 207 -9.18 22.67 -20.95
CA ARG A 207 -9.36 23.39 -22.22
C ARG A 207 -10.15 24.69 -21.97
N PRO A 208 -9.86 25.76 -22.69
CA PRO A 208 -10.62 27.00 -22.56
C PRO A 208 -12.13 26.77 -22.71
N GLY A 209 -12.91 27.29 -21.75
CA GLY A 209 -14.36 27.15 -21.74
C GLY A 209 -14.88 25.88 -21.04
N PHE A 210 -14.01 24.96 -20.58
CA PHE A 210 -14.44 23.81 -19.80
C PHE A 210 -14.67 24.16 -18.32
N VAL A 211 -15.80 23.66 -17.79
CA VAL A 211 -16.11 23.78 -16.36
C VAL A 211 -15.36 22.71 -15.60
N VAL A 212 -14.52 23.11 -14.65
CA VAL A 212 -13.73 22.19 -13.81
C VAL A 212 -14.52 21.65 -12.60
N ALA A 213 -15.70 22.22 -12.32
CA ALA A 213 -16.53 21.81 -11.20
C ALA A 213 -17.00 20.36 -11.36
N GLY A 214 -16.93 19.59 -10.27
CA GLY A 214 -17.37 18.18 -10.26
C GLY A 214 -16.37 17.17 -10.82
N ALA A 215 -15.17 17.59 -11.23
CA ALA A 215 -14.10 16.67 -11.62
C ALA A 215 -13.57 15.85 -10.44
N ILE A 216 -13.63 16.42 -9.23
CA ILE A 216 -13.39 15.72 -7.97
C ILE A 216 -14.74 15.54 -7.29
N ARG A 217 -15.10 14.28 -7.04
CA ARG A 217 -16.33 13.90 -6.34
C ARG A 217 -15.94 13.31 -4.99
N PHE A 218 -16.80 13.46 -4.00
CA PHE A 218 -16.60 12.90 -2.67
C PHE A 218 -17.67 11.85 -2.41
N GLY A 219 -17.25 10.67 -2.00
CA GLY A 219 -18.13 9.60 -1.56
C GLY A 219 -18.77 9.89 -0.21
N TYR A 220 -19.48 8.91 0.30
CA TYR A 220 -19.96 8.95 1.68
C TYR A 220 -18.74 8.93 2.61
N GLY A 221 -18.70 9.90 3.52
CA GLY A 221 -17.65 9.93 4.54
C GLY A 221 -17.92 8.92 5.65
N VAL A 222 -16.86 8.54 6.32
CA VAL A 222 -16.89 7.62 7.45
C VAL A 222 -16.61 8.39 8.73
N ARG A 223 -17.51 8.26 9.72
CA ARG A 223 -17.28 8.79 11.06
C ARG A 223 -16.47 7.79 11.87
N LEU A 224 -15.22 8.12 12.13
CA LEU A 224 -14.29 7.22 12.83
C LEU A 224 -14.33 7.38 14.34
N GLY A 225 -14.46 8.62 14.82
CA GLY A 225 -14.51 8.93 16.24
C GLY A 225 -13.28 8.43 17.02
N VAL A 226 -13.41 8.40 18.35
CA VAL A 226 -12.35 7.94 19.25
C VAL A 226 -12.08 6.43 19.15
N ALA A 227 -13.01 5.67 18.60
CA ALA A 227 -12.89 4.23 18.50
C ALA A 227 -11.71 3.80 17.60
N PHE A 228 -11.34 4.63 16.61
CA PHE A 228 -10.22 4.37 15.71
C PHE A 228 -8.94 5.13 16.09
N ALA A 229 -8.90 5.81 17.23
CA ALA A 229 -7.70 6.48 17.70
C ALA A 229 -6.47 5.54 17.86
N PRO A 230 -6.60 4.27 18.31
CA PRO A 230 -5.48 3.33 18.40
C PRO A 230 -4.78 3.09 17.05
N TRP A 231 -5.51 3.19 15.93
CA TRP A 231 -4.96 3.03 14.56
C TRP A 231 -4.44 4.36 13.98
N GLY A 232 -4.26 5.39 14.79
CA GLY A 232 -3.69 6.67 14.36
C GLY A 232 -4.70 7.69 13.85
N TRP A 233 -5.99 7.38 13.76
CA TRP A 233 -6.99 8.34 13.32
C TRP A 233 -7.11 9.51 14.32
N GLY A 234 -7.14 10.73 13.78
CA GLY A 234 -7.10 11.96 14.58
C GLY A 234 -5.70 12.44 14.97
N THR A 235 -4.66 11.62 14.79
CA THR A 235 -3.26 11.96 15.08
C THR A 235 -2.34 11.90 13.88
N THR A 236 -2.76 11.24 12.80
CA THR A 236 -1.99 11.13 11.54
C THR A 236 -1.99 12.48 10.84
N ARG A 237 -0.78 13.01 10.60
CA ARG A 237 -0.53 14.28 9.91
C ARG A 237 0.84 14.29 9.25
N PHE A 238 1.00 15.16 8.26
CA PHE A 238 2.30 15.41 7.64
C PHE A 238 2.97 16.64 8.27
N GLY A 239 4.25 16.52 8.57
CA GLY A 239 5.18 17.64 8.65
C GLY A 239 5.78 17.85 7.26
N TRP A 240 5.04 18.58 6.40
CA TRP A 240 5.43 18.73 5.00
C TRP A 240 6.80 19.36 4.80
N GLY A 241 7.17 20.34 5.65
CA GLY A 241 8.46 21.02 5.58
C GLY A 241 9.62 20.17 6.06
N GLU A 242 9.37 19.27 7.00
CA GLU A 242 10.35 18.36 7.57
C GLU A 242 10.36 16.99 6.86
N HIS A 243 9.48 16.80 5.87
CA HIS A 243 9.26 15.53 5.15
C HIS A 243 9.02 14.34 6.10
N VAL A 244 8.21 14.58 7.11
CA VAL A 244 7.90 13.59 8.14
C VAL A 244 6.40 13.26 8.13
N LEU A 245 6.07 11.97 8.14
CA LEU A 245 4.73 11.50 8.45
C LEU A 245 4.66 11.16 9.94
N ILE A 246 3.68 11.76 10.64
CA ILE A 246 3.46 11.55 12.06
C ILE A 246 2.21 10.71 12.24
N VAL A 247 2.34 9.59 12.95
CA VAL A 247 1.24 8.69 13.31
C VAL A 247 1.31 8.47 14.84
N ASN A 248 0.19 8.57 15.53
CA ASN A 248 0.14 8.44 16.99
C ASN A 248 1.14 9.38 17.70
N ASN A 249 1.25 10.63 17.20
CA ASN A 249 2.12 11.69 17.72
C ASN A 249 3.63 11.36 17.69
N ALA A 250 4.04 10.38 16.93
CA ALA A 250 5.45 10.03 16.71
C ALA A 250 5.77 9.98 15.21
N PRO A 251 7.01 10.33 14.79
CA PRO A 251 7.44 10.09 13.43
C PRO A 251 7.25 8.62 13.07
N TRP A 252 6.60 8.40 11.92
CA TRP A 252 6.36 7.04 11.46
C TRP A 252 7.66 6.44 10.90
N HIS A 253 7.95 5.23 11.33
CA HIS A 253 9.03 4.42 10.77
C HIS A 253 8.51 2.98 10.63
N ARG A 254 8.91 2.31 9.58
CA ARG A 254 8.67 0.88 9.47
C ARG A 254 9.48 0.16 10.53
N THR A 255 8.82 -0.27 11.60
CA THR A 255 9.49 -0.92 12.71
C THR A 255 9.80 -2.39 12.40
N TRP A 256 10.97 -2.87 12.88
CA TRP A 256 11.36 -4.27 12.78
C TRP A 256 10.59 -5.18 13.75
N VAL A 257 9.77 -4.64 14.63
CA VAL A 257 9.02 -5.40 15.65
C VAL A 257 8.15 -6.48 15.01
N ASN A 258 7.62 -6.22 13.83
CA ASN A 258 6.76 -7.15 13.10
C ASN A 258 7.51 -7.95 12.02
N ARG A 259 8.85 -7.98 12.08
CA ARG A 259 9.68 -8.69 11.11
C ARG A 259 9.36 -10.18 10.99
N ALA A 260 8.93 -10.81 12.09
CA ALA A 260 8.55 -12.22 12.10
C ALA A 260 7.22 -12.48 11.36
N ILE A 261 6.32 -11.51 11.35
CA ILE A 261 5.05 -11.56 10.61
C ILE A 261 5.30 -11.24 9.14
N TYR A 262 6.22 -10.30 8.86
CA TYR A 262 6.67 -10.00 7.50
C TYR A 262 7.84 -10.90 7.15
N VAL A 263 7.54 -12.06 6.63
CA VAL A 263 8.52 -13.09 6.22
C VAL A 263 9.54 -12.54 5.23
N HIS A 264 9.72 -11.44 4.89
CA HIS A 264 10.73 -10.69 4.14
C HIS A 264 10.19 -9.30 3.76
N PRO A 265 10.25 -8.32 4.66
CA PRO A 265 9.88 -6.95 4.28
C PRO A 265 10.79 -6.39 3.18
N PHE A 266 11.91 -7.06 2.90
CA PHE A 266 12.90 -6.70 1.87
C PHE A 266 13.36 -7.89 1.02
N ALA A 267 12.75 -9.07 1.14
CA ALA A 267 12.85 -10.01 0.05
C ALA A 267 12.27 -9.29 -1.15
N ALA A 268 13.08 -9.09 -2.18
CA ALA A 268 12.55 -8.65 -3.46
C ALA A 268 11.34 -9.53 -3.73
N VAL A 269 10.15 -8.92 -3.67
CA VAL A 269 8.93 -9.59 -4.12
C VAL A 269 9.33 -10.16 -5.47
N PRO A 270 9.18 -11.47 -5.71
CA PRO A 270 9.51 -12.01 -7.03
C PRO A 270 8.74 -11.12 -7.99
N ARG A 271 9.48 -10.35 -8.81
CA ARG A 271 8.82 -9.54 -9.83
C ARG A 271 7.91 -10.51 -10.51
N TYR A 272 6.62 -10.28 -10.46
CA TYR A 272 5.65 -11.07 -11.19
C TYR A 272 6.19 -11.10 -12.61
N ALA A 273 6.90 -12.17 -12.95
CA ALA A 273 7.29 -12.41 -14.30
C ALA A 273 5.95 -12.61 -14.99
N ALA A 274 5.50 -11.58 -15.71
CA ALA A 274 4.34 -11.70 -16.56
C ALA A 274 4.47 -13.05 -17.25
N PRO A 275 3.46 -13.93 -17.22
CA PRO A 275 3.55 -15.22 -17.86
C PRO A 275 4.10 -14.94 -19.26
N ARG A 276 5.32 -15.40 -19.52
CA ARG A 276 5.88 -15.28 -20.87
C ARG A 276 4.79 -15.82 -21.76
N ALA A 277 4.29 -14.99 -22.65
CA ALA A 277 3.33 -15.36 -23.67
C ALA A 277 3.93 -16.45 -24.57
N GLY A 278 4.10 -17.62 -23.98
CA GLY A 278 4.34 -18.90 -24.60
C GLY A 278 2.99 -19.57 -24.85
N VAL A 279 1.99 -18.79 -25.08
CA VAL A 279 0.77 -19.29 -25.69
C VAL A 279 1.15 -19.59 -27.12
N ARG A 280 1.52 -20.84 -27.31
CA ARG A 280 1.49 -21.49 -28.58
C ARG A 280 0.20 -21.03 -29.24
N ALA A 281 0.31 -20.19 -30.28
CA ALA A 281 -0.84 -19.77 -31.06
C ALA A 281 -1.53 -21.06 -31.54
N VAL A 282 -2.69 -21.32 -30.95
CA VAL A 282 -3.59 -22.33 -31.50
C VAL A 282 -3.93 -21.81 -32.89
N PRO A 283 -3.62 -22.53 -33.95
CA PRO A 283 -3.99 -22.09 -35.30
C PRO A 283 -5.48 -21.84 -35.28
N ARG A 284 -5.88 -20.59 -35.53
CA ARG A 284 -7.28 -20.25 -35.73
C ARG A 284 -7.76 -21.11 -36.90
N PRO A 285 -8.83 -21.93 -36.76
CA PRO A 285 -9.38 -22.62 -37.90
C PRO A 285 -9.65 -21.57 -38.99
N ALA A 286 -9.21 -21.82 -40.17
CA ALA A 286 -9.45 -20.98 -41.34
C ALA A 286 -10.94 -20.68 -41.39
N ALA A 287 -11.31 -19.40 -41.38
CA ALA A 287 -12.68 -19.00 -41.56
C ALA A 287 -13.10 -19.59 -42.94
N GLU A 288 -14.02 -20.54 -42.90
CA GLU A 288 -14.69 -20.99 -44.10
C GLU A 288 -15.27 -19.76 -44.78
N ALA A 289 -14.81 -19.51 -45.99
CA ALA A 289 -15.35 -18.49 -46.84
C ALA A 289 -16.82 -18.86 -47.08
N HIS A 290 -17.73 -18.19 -46.41
CA HIS A 290 -19.15 -18.28 -46.76
C HIS A 290 -19.28 -17.79 -48.19
N ALA A 291 -19.56 -18.77 -49.07
CA ALA A 291 -19.92 -18.49 -50.45
C ALA A 291 -21.13 -17.53 -50.44
N VAL A 292 -20.91 -16.37 -51.00
CA VAL A 292 -21.96 -15.40 -51.24
C VAL A 292 -22.86 -16.03 -52.32
N HIS A 293 -24.01 -16.55 -51.90
CA HIS A 293 -25.06 -16.93 -52.84
C HIS A 293 -25.61 -15.66 -53.49
N PRO A 294 -25.69 -15.61 -54.80
CA PRO A 294 -26.32 -14.48 -55.48
C PRO A 294 -27.83 -14.49 -55.12
N ARG A 295 -28.29 -13.39 -54.58
CA ARG A 295 -29.71 -13.15 -54.29
C ARG A 295 -30.52 -13.28 -55.55
N SER A 296 -31.51 -14.18 -55.53
CA SER A 296 -32.41 -14.42 -56.66
C SER A 296 -33.24 -13.16 -56.94
N GLU A 297 -33.50 -12.89 -58.22
CA GLU A 297 -34.22 -11.69 -58.70
C GLU A 297 -35.65 -11.55 -58.12
N HIS A 298 -36.20 -12.55 -57.47
CA HIS A 298 -37.55 -12.53 -56.83
C HIS A 298 -37.60 -11.69 -55.55
N GLU A 299 -36.50 -11.43 -54.85
CA GLU A 299 -36.51 -10.60 -53.66
C GLU A 299 -36.49 -9.10 -53.96
N ARG A 300 -36.14 -8.72 -55.18
CA ARG A 300 -36.10 -7.29 -55.59
C ARG A 300 -37.49 -6.75 -56.00
N GLU A 301 -38.40 -7.62 -56.26
CA GLU A 301 -39.77 -7.23 -56.69
C GLU A 301 -40.72 -6.97 -55.52
N SER A 302 -40.48 -7.59 -54.37
CA SER A 302 -41.30 -7.39 -53.17
C SER A 302 -40.97 -6.05 -52.45
N GLU A 303 -39.75 -5.55 -52.58
CA GLU A 303 -39.35 -4.23 -51.97
C GLU A 303 -39.84 -3.02 -52.79
N ARG A 304 -40.18 -3.23 -54.08
CA ARG A 304 -40.72 -2.16 -54.92
C ARG A 304 -42.20 -1.91 -54.71
N ASN A 305 -42.98 -2.93 -54.24
CA ASN A 305 -44.40 -2.81 -54.03
C ASN A 305 -44.78 -2.32 -52.61
N GLY A 306 -43.86 -2.34 -51.66
CA GLY A 306 -44.11 -1.87 -50.27
C GLY A 306 -43.98 -0.35 -50.07
N ARG A 307 -43.44 0.40 -51.03
CA ARG A 307 -43.24 1.86 -50.93
C ARG A 307 -44.37 2.68 -51.55
N GLY A 308 -45.38 2.07 -52.16
CA GLY A 308 -46.50 2.78 -52.83
C GLY A 308 -47.71 3.05 -51.94
N HIS A 309 -47.80 2.54 -50.73
CA HIS A 309 -49.02 2.64 -49.90
C HIS A 309 -48.92 3.55 -48.66
N GLU A 310 -47.77 4.17 -48.38
CA GLU A 310 -47.61 5.04 -47.21
C GLU A 310 -47.74 6.55 -47.48
N GLU A 311 -47.98 6.96 -48.75
CA GLU A 311 -48.12 8.40 -49.09
C GLU A 311 -49.61 8.87 -49.25
N GLU A 312 -50.60 7.98 -49.12
CA GLU A 312 -52.00 8.39 -49.36
C GLU A 312 -52.84 8.68 -48.07
N HIS A 313 -52.24 8.65 -46.87
CA HIS A 313 -52.95 8.96 -45.61
C HIS A 313 -52.47 10.23 -44.87
N ARG A 314 -51.80 11.17 -45.58
CA ARG A 314 -51.54 12.51 -45.05
C ARG A 314 -51.94 13.59 -46.05
N ARG A 315 -53.26 13.76 -46.24
CA ARG A 315 -53.83 15.02 -46.63
C ARG A 315 -55.12 15.28 -45.82
#